data_621dfb2c4e8f2292b79de4f554444d8b
#
_entry.id   621dfb2c4e8f2292b79de4f554444d8b
#
_cell.length_a   1.000
_cell.length_b   1.000
_cell.length_c   1.000
_cell.angle_alpha   90.00
_cell.angle_beta   90.00
_cell.angle_gamma   90.00
#
_symmetry.space_group_name_H-M   'P 1'
#
loop_
_entity.id
_entity.type
_entity.pdbx_description
1 polymer ?
#
loop_
_entity_poly.entity_id
_entity_poly.type
_entity_poly.pdbx_seq_one_letter_code
_entity_poly.pdbx_strand_id
1 'polypeptide(L)'
;IGVHEVGVKLEGFAEWKRILNVKNGKEITLNAALQLNTGTASIESDPADAITLLDGNDVGVTPVSLTGIKIGTYDVELQKEGYVSYKKTLRIKAGKVNSLTAKLMEMTGSININSKPSNAVVIVNGKKIGNTPANITDLAAGKYQLEVMMDCYETWSDSVNIDPGKESTVTTELQIKAGSISINSEPSNAIILIDNKEVGTTPK
;
A
#
# COMPACT_ATOMS: atom_id res chain seq x y z
N ILE A 1 67.30 3.90 -5.73
CA ILE A 1 67.56 3.92 -7.19
C ILE A 1 66.82 2.74 -7.79
N GLY A 2 66.21 2.92 -8.96
CA GLY A 2 65.46 1.86 -9.64
C GLY A 2 64.01 2.23 -9.92
N VAL A 3 63.24 1.24 -10.38
CA VAL A 3 61.83 1.41 -10.71
C VAL A 3 61.00 1.27 -9.45
N HIS A 4 60.12 2.27 -9.17
CA HIS A 4 59.24 2.31 -8.01
C HIS A 4 57.81 2.66 -8.45
N GLU A 5 56.82 2.04 -7.84
CA GLU A 5 55.42 2.44 -7.93
C GLU A 5 55.10 3.37 -6.75
N VAL A 6 54.62 4.56 -7.07
CA VAL A 6 54.12 5.52 -6.06
C VAL A 6 52.62 5.62 -6.17
N GLY A 7 51.91 5.42 -5.04
CA GLY A 7 50.47 5.56 -4.94
C GLY A 7 50.10 6.71 -4.00
N VAL A 8 49.06 7.47 -4.35
CA VAL A 8 48.46 8.48 -3.47
C VAL A 8 46.99 8.13 -3.30
N LYS A 9 46.51 7.98 -2.03
CA LYS A 9 45.16 7.62 -1.67
C LYS A 9 44.55 8.71 -0.79
N LEU A 10 43.29 9.01 -1.04
CA LEU A 10 42.44 9.82 -0.19
C LEU A 10 41.04 9.23 -0.21
N GLU A 11 40.37 9.19 0.93
CA GLU A 11 38.99 8.71 1.02
C GLU A 11 38.07 9.55 0.13
N GLY A 12 37.14 8.90 -0.59
CA GLY A 12 36.27 9.56 -1.56
C GLY A 12 36.91 9.86 -2.90
N PHE A 13 38.18 9.53 -3.11
CA PHE A 13 38.90 9.72 -4.36
C PHE A 13 39.44 8.41 -4.92
N ALA A 14 39.61 8.37 -6.26
CA ALA A 14 40.29 7.26 -6.92
C ALA A 14 41.79 7.27 -6.56
N GLU A 15 42.35 6.07 -6.31
CA GLU A 15 43.77 5.92 -6.09
C GLU A 15 44.53 6.39 -7.34
N TRP A 16 45.49 7.35 -7.14
CA TRP A 16 46.39 7.74 -8.18
C TRP A 16 47.68 6.93 -8.06
N LYS A 17 48.15 6.35 -9.18
CA LYS A 17 49.37 5.55 -9.23
C LYS A 17 50.27 6.00 -10.39
N ARG A 18 51.60 5.93 -10.17
CA ARG A 18 52.58 6.18 -11.17
C ARG A 18 53.86 5.36 -10.92
N ILE A 19 54.36 4.75 -11.99
CA ILE A 19 55.66 4.08 -12.00
C ILE A 19 56.71 5.06 -12.44
N LEU A 20 57.82 5.15 -11.71
CA LEU A 20 58.97 6.02 -12.04
C LEU A 20 60.29 5.31 -11.79
N ASN A 21 61.29 5.74 -12.53
CA ASN A 21 62.65 5.26 -12.38
C ASN A 21 63.51 6.34 -11.69
N VAL A 22 63.84 6.10 -10.43
CA VAL A 22 64.63 7.00 -9.58
C VAL A 22 66.13 6.81 -9.90
N LYS A 23 66.76 7.87 -10.41
CA LYS A 23 68.21 7.90 -10.70
C LYS A 23 68.96 8.60 -9.61
N ASN A 24 70.24 8.21 -9.41
CA ASN A 24 71.10 8.80 -8.40
C ASN A 24 71.28 10.30 -8.57
N GLY A 25 71.14 11.08 -7.49
CA GLY A 25 71.30 12.53 -7.45
C GLY A 25 70.23 13.31 -8.21
N LYS A 26 69.11 12.70 -8.58
CA LYS A 26 67.98 13.39 -9.21
C LYS A 26 66.78 13.44 -8.25
N GLU A 27 66.22 14.64 -8.15
CA GLU A 27 64.91 14.86 -7.48
C GLU A 27 63.82 14.70 -8.52
N ILE A 28 62.72 14.06 -8.13
CA ILE A 28 61.50 13.89 -8.94
C ILE A 28 60.34 14.47 -8.16
N THR A 29 59.72 15.54 -8.69
CA THR A 29 58.47 16.08 -8.14
C THR A 29 57.28 15.46 -8.85
N LEU A 30 56.32 14.99 -8.10
CA LEU A 30 55.05 14.42 -8.60
C LEU A 30 53.88 15.27 -8.14
N ASN A 31 53.01 15.63 -9.06
CA ASN A 31 51.74 16.27 -8.78
C ASN A 31 50.61 15.26 -9.06
N ALA A 32 49.95 14.76 -7.99
CA ALA A 32 48.84 13.82 -8.07
C ALA A 32 47.52 14.61 -8.10
N ALA A 33 46.83 14.60 -9.21
CA ALA A 33 45.46 15.12 -9.32
C ALA A 33 44.49 13.97 -8.99
N LEU A 34 43.93 13.97 -7.79
CA LEU A 34 42.96 12.96 -7.35
C LEU A 34 41.58 13.27 -7.93
N GLN A 35 40.87 12.24 -8.42
CA GLN A 35 39.52 12.35 -8.95
C GLN A 35 38.52 11.77 -7.95
N LEU A 36 37.41 12.47 -7.72
CA LEU A 36 36.32 11.96 -6.89
C LEU A 36 35.82 10.62 -7.42
N ASN A 37 35.67 9.66 -6.53
CA ASN A 37 35.06 8.35 -6.82
C ASN A 37 33.77 8.11 -6.04
N THR A 38 33.20 9.16 -5.44
CA THR A 38 31.93 9.15 -4.72
C THR A 38 30.96 10.19 -5.26
N GLY A 39 29.69 9.98 -5.02
CA GLY A 39 28.60 10.91 -5.30
C GLY A 39 27.57 10.90 -4.18
N THR A 40 26.46 11.58 -4.41
CA THR A 40 25.31 11.64 -3.49
C THR A 40 24.11 10.96 -4.13
N ALA A 41 23.36 10.16 -3.36
CA ALA A 41 22.03 9.67 -3.72
C ALA A 41 20.98 10.51 -2.98
N SER A 42 20.00 11.07 -3.70
CA SER A 42 18.80 11.72 -3.15
C SER A 42 17.60 10.88 -3.56
N ILE A 43 16.91 10.29 -2.59
CA ILE A 43 15.80 9.37 -2.84
C ILE A 43 14.54 9.90 -2.15
N GLU A 44 13.48 10.04 -2.95
CA GLU A 44 12.19 10.57 -2.52
C GLU A 44 11.07 9.63 -2.96
N SER A 45 9.97 9.60 -2.20
CA SER A 45 8.76 8.88 -2.58
C SER A 45 7.49 9.67 -2.27
N ASP A 46 6.44 9.34 -2.98
CA ASP A 46 5.07 9.76 -2.73
C ASP A 46 4.20 8.50 -2.56
N PRO A 47 3.65 8.26 -1.33
CA PRO A 47 3.86 9.04 -0.10
C PRO A 47 5.29 8.91 0.45
N ALA A 48 5.68 9.88 1.28
CA ALA A 48 6.95 9.88 2.01
C ALA A 48 7.01 8.77 3.09
N ASP A 49 8.12 8.71 3.86
CA ASP A 49 8.36 7.76 4.94
C ASP A 49 8.37 6.28 4.49
N ALA A 50 8.81 6.01 3.27
CA ALA A 50 9.09 4.65 2.81
C ALA A 50 10.49 4.22 3.28
N ILE A 51 10.62 3.02 3.84
CA ILE A 51 11.92 2.41 4.15
C ILE A 51 12.71 2.28 2.86
N THR A 52 13.94 2.75 2.87
CA THR A 52 14.84 2.75 1.71
C THR A 52 15.93 1.71 1.90
N LEU A 53 15.98 0.73 1.03
CA LEU A 53 17.06 -0.24 0.96
C LEU A 53 17.97 0.08 -0.23
N LEU A 54 19.28 0.10 0.01
CA LEU A 54 20.30 0.23 -1.02
C LEU A 54 21.13 -1.05 -1.06
N ASP A 55 21.07 -1.79 -2.17
CA ASP A 55 21.63 -3.16 -2.28
C ASP A 55 21.23 -4.05 -1.11
N GLY A 56 19.96 -3.97 -0.68
CA GLY A 56 19.38 -4.73 0.43
C GLY A 56 19.71 -4.22 1.84
N ASN A 57 20.52 -3.18 1.99
CA ASN A 57 20.84 -2.59 3.28
C ASN A 57 19.93 -1.40 3.58
N ASP A 58 19.33 -1.36 4.77
CA ASP A 58 18.52 -0.24 5.22
C ASP A 58 19.39 1.02 5.40
N VAL A 59 19.01 2.10 4.71
CA VAL A 59 19.71 3.39 4.72
C VAL A 59 18.83 4.54 5.19
N GLY A 60 17.67 4.24 5.77
CA GLY A 60 16.70 5.19 6.33
C GLY A 60 15.39 5.24 5.57
N VAL A 61 14.63 6.30 5.79
CA VAL A 61 13.30 6.51 5.18
C VAL A 61 13.30 7.71 4.25
N THR A 62 12.43 7.67 3.22
CA THR A 62 12.29 8.78 2.27
C THR A 62 11.61 10.01 2.92
N PRO A 63 12.05 11.25 2.60
CA PRO A 63 13.19 11.57 1.74
C PRO A 63 14.53 11.34 2.43
N VAL A 64 15.48 10.69 1.75
CA VAL A 64 16.81 10.40 2.29
C VAL A 64 17.90 10.91 1.33
N SER A 65 18.97 11.48 1.91
CA SER A 65 20.15 11.93 1.17
C SER A 65 21.40 11.25 1.72
N LEU A 66 22.05 10.45 0.88
CA LEU A 66 23.22 9.65 1.22
C LEU A 66 24.44 10.23 0.50
N THR A 67 25.42 10.71 1.27
CA THR A 67 26.66 11.28 0.74
C THR A 67 27.80 10.26 0.78
N GLY A 68 28.83 10.48 -0.03
CA GLY A 68 30.02 9.61 0.00
C GLY A 68 29.80 8.22 -0.61
N ILE A 69 28.72 8.00 -1.37
CA ILE A 69 28.46 6.72 -2.02
C ILE A 69 29.45 6.54 -3.19
N LYS A 70 30.12 5.39 -3.24
CA LYS A 70 31.04 5.08 -4.36
C LYS A 70 30.30 5.12 -5.70
N ILE A 71 31.03 5.47 -6.76
CA ILE A 71 30.48 5.39 -8.13
C ILE A 71 30.10 3.96 -8.45
N GLY A 72 28.94 3.77 -9.05
CA GLY A 72 28.42 2.43 -9.36
C GLY A 72 26.93 2.46 -9.69
N THR A 73 26.37 1.29 -9.84
CA THR A 73 24.91 1.10 -9.98
C THR A 73 24.44 0.32 -8.77
N TYR A 74 23.39 0.80 -8.14
CA TYR A 74 22.83 0.29 -6.89
C TYR A 74 21.37 -0.06 -7.08
N ASP A 75 20.94 -1.15 -6.50
CA ASP A 75 19.53 -1.51 -6.43
C ASP A 75 18.87 -0.75 -5.28
N VAL A 76 17.87 0.05 -5.62
CA VAL A 76 17.04 0.77 -4.65
C VAL A 76 15.71 0.05 -4.52
N GLU A 77 15.34 -0.31 -3.29
CA GLU A 77 14.02 -0.81 -2.96
C GLU A 77 13.37 0.11 -1.92
N LEU A 78 12.13 0.52 -2.19
CA LEU A 78 11.31 1.31 -1.27
C LEU A 78 10.16 0.46 -0.76
N GLN A 79 10.01 0.38 0.56
CA GLN A 79 8.98 -0.40 1.23
C GLN A 79 8.16 0.49 2.15
N LYS A 80 6.83 0.43 2.03
CA LYS A 80 5.88 1.12 2.90
C LYS A 80 4.67 0.23 3.14
N GLU A 81 4.21 0.19 4.39
CA GLU A 81 3.02 -0.59 4.74
C GLU A 81 1.79 -0.13 3.94
N GLY A 82 1.04 -1.07 3.40
CA GLY A 82 -0.11 -0.81 2.51
C GLY A 82 0.25 -0.48 1.07
N TYR A 83 1.54 -0.49 0.70
CA TYR A 83 2.00 -0.17 -0.65
C TYR A 83 2.81 -1.30 -1.28
N VAL A 84 2.75 -1.39 -2.60
CA VAL A 84 3.60 -2.32 -3.36
C VAL A 84 5.05 -1.86 -3.30
N SER A 85 5.99 -2.78 -2.98
CA SER A 85 7.42 -2.47 -2.98
C SER A 85 7.86 -1.95 -4.33
N TYR A 86 8.52 -0.79 -4.34
CA TYR A 86 9.08 -0.17 -5.54
C TYR A 86 10.54 -0.53 -5.68
N LYS A 87 10.96 -1.02 -6.86
CA LYS A 87 12.35 -1.40 -7.13
C LYS A 87 12.87 -0.70 -8.37
N LYS A 88 14.07 -0.13 -8.27
CA LYS A 88 14.74 0.52 -9.40
C LYS A 88 16.24 0.62 -9.16
N THR A 89 17.02 0.57 -10.24
CA THR A 89 18.45 0.83 -10.16
C THR A 89 18.76 2.33 -10.19
N LEU A 90 19.71 2.76 -9.36
CA LEU A 90 20.23 4.13 -9.31
C LEU A 90 21.72 4.13 -9.65
N ARG A 91 22.13 4.86 -10.68
CA ARG A 91 23.53 5.03 -11.04
C ARG A 91 24.14 6.24 -10.35
N ILE A 92 25.15 6.01 -9.52
CA ILE A 92 25.90 7.05 -8.83
C ILE A 92 27.08 7.51 -9.71
N LYS A 93 27.12 8.80 -10.01
CA LYS A 93 28.18 9.48 -10.76
C LYS A 93 29.03 10.31 -9.82
N ALA A 94 30.34 10.38 -10.10
CA ALA A 94 31.30 11.11 -9.28
C ALA A 94 30.95 12.60 -9.17
N GLY A 95 30.96 13.13 -7.94
CA GLY A 95 30.72 14.54 -7.63
C GLY A 95 29.32 15.04 -8.00
N LYS A 96 28.35 14.15 -8.24
CA LYS A 96 26.97 14.52 -8.60
C LYS A 96 25.98 14.10 -7.53
N VAL A 97 24.89 14.85 -7.43
CA VAL A 97 23.65 14.41 -6.80
C VAL A 97 22.87 13.60 -7.82
N ASN A 98 22.56 12.36 -7.50
CA ASN A 98 21.81 11.44 -8.34
C ASN A 98 20.47 11.21 -7.66
N SER A 99 19.39 11.66 -8.30
CA SER A 99 18.05 11.68 -7.70
C SER A 99 17.20 10.52 -8.21
N LEU A 100 16.41 9.93 -7.31
CA LEU A 100 15.35 8.99 -7.60
C LEU A 100 14.07 9.49 -6.90
N THR A 101 13.02 9.74 -7.68
CA THR A 101 11.68 10.03 -7.16
C THR A 101 10.77 8.87 -7.56
N ALA A 102 10.04 8.33 -6.61
CA ALA A 102 9.15 7.19 -6.79
C ALA A 102 7.72 7.54 -6.36
N LYS A 103 6.73 7.18 -7.18
CA LYS A 103 5.33 7.14 -6.77
C LYS A 103 5.00 5.69 -6.39
N LEU A 104 4.65 5.47 -5.13
CA LEU A 104 4.27 4.15 -4.63
C LEU A 104 2.80 3.88 -4.97
N MET A 105 2.48 2.62 -5.29
CA MET A 105 1.13 2.18 -5.56
C MET A 105 0.54 1.53 -4.32
N GLU A 106 -0.65 1.93 -3.90
CA GLU A 106 -1.37 1.29 -2.80
C GLU A 106 -1.67 -0.17 -3.15
N MET A 107 -1.55 -1.04 -2.16
CA MET A 107 -2.07 -2.39 -2.25
C MET A 107 -3.57 -2.35 -2.05
N THR A 108 -4.32 -2.77 -3.05
CA THR A 108 -5.78 -2.86 -2.99
C THR A 108 -6.22 -4.29 -2.70
N GLY A 109 -7.42 -4.46 -2.15
CA GLY A 109 -8.11 -5.74 -2.03
C GLY A 109 -9.48 -5.69 -2.70
N SER A 110 -10.28 -6.74 -2.50
CA SER A 110 -11.63 -6.84 -3.03
C SER A 110 -12.60 -7.43 -2.02
N ILE A 111 -13.91 -7.21 -2.25
CA ILE A 111 -14.96 -7.78 -1.44
C ILE A 111 -16.10 -8.31 -2.31
N ASN A 112 -16.54 -9.55 -2.02
CA ASN A 112 -17.76 -10.14 -2.53
C ASN A 112 -18.86 -10.05 -1.47
N ILE A 113 -20.01 -9.46 -1.83
CA ILE A 113 -21.14 -9.27 -0.92
C ILE A 113 -22.35 -10.03 -1.47
N ASN A 114 -22.83 -10.99 -0.69
CA ASN A 114 -23.99 -11.81 -1.01
C ASN A 114 -25.09 -11.62 0.03
N SER A 115 -26.35 -11.78 -0.36
CA SER A 115 -27.48 -11.77 0.55
C SER A 115 -28.55 -12.80 0.19
N LYS A 116 -29.35 -13.17 1.18
CA LYS A 116 -30.62 -13.86 1.02
C LYS A 116 -31.73 -12.97 1.62
N PRO A 117 -32.74 -12.57 0.84
CA PRO A 117 -32.84 -12.71 -0.63
C PRO A 117 -31.72 -11.95 -1.37
N SER A 118 -31.45 -12.36 -2.60
CA SER A 118 -30.53 -11.65 -3.51
C SER A 118 -31.19 -10.38 -4.05
N ASN A 119 -30.40 -9.56 -4.75
CA ASN A 119 -30.84 -8.27 -5.31
C ASN A 119 -31.11 -7.17 -4.26
N ALA A 120 -30.60 -7.34 -3.05
CA ALA A 120 -30.62 -6.29 -2.03
C ALA A 120 -29.61 -5.16 -2.35
N VAL A 121 -29.96 -3.93 -2.03
CA VAL A 121 -29.11 -2.75 -2.24
C VAL A 121 -27.89 -2.82 -1.33
N VAL A 122 -26.70 -2.62 -1.88
CA VAL A 122 -25.43 -2.57 -1.17
C VAL A 122 -24.95 -1.13 -1.02
N ILE A 123 -24.64 -0.74 0.21
CA ILE A 123 -24.08 0.55 0.56
C ILE A 123 -22.73 0.30 1.25
N VAL A 124 -21.69 1.02 0.80
CA VAL A 124 -20.34 0.95 1.37
C VAL A 124 -19.93 2.37 1.78
N ASN A 125 -19.58 2.56 3.05
CA ASN A 125 -19.25 3.86 3.63
C ASN A 125 -20.29 4.94 3.29
N GLY A 126 -21.60 4.60 3.35
CA GLY A 126 -22.71 5.50 3.04
C GLY A 126 -22.96 5.74 1.55
N LYS A 127 -22.18 5.15 0.64
CA LYS A 127 -22.37 5.27 -0.81
C LYS A 127 -22.99 4.01 -1.39
N LYS A 128 -24.11 4.16 -2.13
CA LYS A 128 -24.72 3.05 -2.88
C LYS A 128 -23.78 2.58 -3.99
N ILE A 129 -23.49 1.28 -4.01
CA ILE A 129 -22.59 0.65 -4.98
C ILE A 129 -23.35 -0.15 -6.05
N GLY A 130 -24.40 -0.87 -5.63
CA GLY A 130 -25.18 -1.75 -6.50
C GLY A 130 -26.10 -2.64 -5.71
N ASN A 131 -26.32 -3.85 -6.21
CA ASN A 131 -27.19 -4.87 -5.57
C ASN A 131 -26.44 -6.19 -5.43
N THR A 132 -26.81 -6.98 -4.44
CA THR A 132 -26.26 -8.34 -4.22
C THR A 132 -26.69 -9.32 -5.32
N PRO A 133 -25.81 -10.23 -5.78
CA PRO A 133 -24.40 -10.33 -5.43
C PRO A 133 -23.59 -9.17 -6.01
N ALA A 134 -22.70 -8.56 -5.21
CA ALA A 134 -21.84 -7.47 -5.63
C ALA A 134 -20.36 -7.83 -5.43
N ASN A 135 -19.54 -7.59 -6.46
CA ASN A 135 -18.09 -7.70 -6.36
C ASN A 135 -17.51 -6.30 -6.50
N ILE A 136 -16.72 -5.86 -5.52
CA ILE A 136 -16.07 -4.55 -5.49
C ILE A 136 -14.56 -4.79 -5.44
N THR A 137 -13.85 -4.29 -6.44
CA THR A 137 -12.39 -4.41 -6.57
C THR A 137 -11.71 -3.08 -6.29
N ASP A 138 -10.39 -3.10 -6.20
CA ASP A 138 -9.54 -1.91 -6.08
C ASP A 138 -9.84 -1.05 -4.83
N LEU A 139 -10.29 -1.72 -3.75
CA LEU A 139 -10.48 -1.08 -2.46
C LEU A 139 -9.13 -0.93 -1.76
N ALA A 140 -8.80 0.28 -1.31
CA ALA A 140 -7.64 0.50 -0.46
C ALA A 140 -7.74 -0.38 0.81
N ALA A 141 -6.61 -0.80 1.35
CA ALA A 141 -6.59 -1.55 2.60
C ALA A 141 -7.18 -0.71 3.73
N GLY A 142 -8.03 -1.31 4.57
CA GLY A 142 -8.69 -0.60 5.67
C GLY A 142 -10.07 -1.13 6.03
N LYS A 143 -10.70 -0.45 6.97
CA LYS A 143 -12.03 -0.82 7.49
C LYS A 143 -13.14 -0.10 6.71
N TYR A 144 -14.11 -0.87 6.24
CA TYR A 144 -15.27 -0.40 5.50
C TYR A 144 -16.56 -0.72 6.26
N GLN A 145 -17.48 0.24 6.31
CA GLN A 145 -18.82 0.04 6.83
C GLN A 145 -19.72 -0.45 5.69
N LEU A 146 -20.42 -1.56 5.91
CA LEU A 146 -21.34 -2.15 4.95
C LEU A 146 -22.77 -2.06 5.46
N GLU A 147 -23.70 -1.78 4.54
CA GLU A 147 -25.13 -1.90 4.76
C GLU A 147 -25.76 -2.64 3.58
N VAL A 148 -26.67 -3.57 3.88
CA VAL A 148 -27.46 -4.31 2.89
C VAL A 148 -28.92 -4.08 3.20
N MET A 149 -29.65 -3.52 2.21
CA MET A 149 -31.03 -3.06 2.39
C MET A 149 -31.94 -3.68 1.32
N MET A 150 -33.14 -4.06 1.73
CA MET A 150 -34.21 -4.51 0.85
C MET A 150 -35.58 -4.12 1.41
N ASP A 151 -36.52 -3.80 0.53
CA ASP A 151 -37.88 -3.46 0.95
C ASP A 151 -38.52 -4.63 1.73
N CYS A 152 -39.24 -4.31 2.80
CA CYS A 152 -39.84 -5.27 3.72
C CYS A 152 -38.84 -6.06 4.58
N TYR A 153 -37.54 -5.78 4.52
CA TYR A 153 -36.51 -6.41 5.34
C TYR A 153 -35.82 -5.41 6.26
N GLU A 154 -35.32 -5.88 7.38
CA GLU A 154 -34.46 -5.08 8.23
C GLU A 154 -33.13 -4.79 7.55
N THR A 155 -32.60 -3.59 7.74
CA THR A 155 -31.27 -3.24 7.24
C THR A 155 -30.21 -4.04 7.99
N TRP A 156 -29.41 -4.81 7.28
CA TRP A 156 -28.22 -5.43 7.84
C TRP A 156 -27.04 -4.46 7.75
N SER A 157 -26.24 -4.36 8.81
CA SER A 157 -25.04 -3.56 8.82
C SER A 157 -23.91 -4.25 9.58
N ASP A 158 -22.71 -4.17 9.04
CA ASP A 158 -21.46 -4.68 9.65
C ASP A 158 -20.26 -3.91 9.10
N SER A 159 -19.09 -4.19 9.66
CA SER A 159 -17.83 -3.63 9.14
C SER A 159 -16.89 -4.75 8.72
N VAL A 160 -16.26 -4.58 7.57
CA VAL A 160 -15.26 -5.51 7.04
C VAL A 160 -13.92 -4.84 6.95
N ASN A 161 -12.84 -5.59 7.23
CA ASN A 161 -11.47 -5.14 6.97
C ASN A 161 -11.03 -5.68 5.62
N ILE A 162 -10.54 -4.79 4.76
CA ILE A 162 -9.96 -5.14 3.47
C ILE A 162 -8.45 -5.25 3.64
N ASP A 163 -7.94 -6.46 3.51
CA ASP A 163 -6.50 -6.73 3.55
C ASP A 163 -5.87 -6.55 2.16
N PRO A 164 -4.62 -6.05 2.10
CA PRO A 164 -3.90 -5.88 0.84
C PRO A 164 -3.78 -7.19 0.07
N GLY A 165 -4.14 -7.17 -1.22
CA GLY A 165 -4.02 -8.30 -2.14
C GLY A 165 -4.97 -9.47 -1.85
N LYS A 166 -5.94 -9.31 -0.94
CA LYS A 166 -6.89 -10.36 -0.59
C LYS A 166 -8.30 -10.04 -1.03
N GLU A 167 -9.08 -11.11 -1.22
CA GLU A 167 -10.52 -11.06 -1.42
C GLU A 167 -11.22 -11.40 -0.11
N SER A 168 -12.13 -10.53 0.33
CA SER A 168 -13.01 -10.75 1.47
C SER A 168 -14.40 -11.16 0.95
N THR A 169 -15.11 -12.04 1.69
CA THR A 169 -16.48 -12.42 1.34
C THR A 169 -17.41 -12.17 2.53
N VAL A 170 -18.50 -11.46 2.27
CA VAL A 170 -19.58 -11.25 3.23
C VAL A 170 -20.86 -11.89 2.67
N THR A 171 -21.50 -12.70 3.49
CA THR A 171 -22.80 -13.30 3.16
C THR A 171 -23.74 -13.03 4.31
N THR A 172 -24.91 -12.45 4.02
CA THR A 172 -25.92 -12.13 5.03
C THR A 172 -27.30 -12.69 4.65
N GLU A 173 -28.11 -12.99 5.65
CA GLU A 173 -29.52 -13.33 5.51
C GLU A 173 -30.36 -12.22 6.15
N LEU A 174 -31.15 -11.53 5.31
CA LEU A 174 -31.95 -10.41 5.76
C LEU A 174 -33.21 -10.90 6.49
N GLN A 175 -33.52 -10.26 7.59
CA GLN A 175 -34.71 -10.56 8.38
C GLN A 175 -35.92 -9.76 7.88
N ILE A 176 -37.07 -10.42 7.74
CA ILE A 176 -38.30 -9.73 7.33
C ILE A 176 -38.74 -8.78 8.45
N LYS A 177 -39.10 -7.55 8.09
CA LYS A 177 -39.77 -6.63 9.03
C LYS A 177 -41.12 -7.15 9.34
N ALA A 178 -41.30 -7.64 10.56
CA ALA A 178 -42.61 -8.09 11.04
C ALA A 178 -43.45 -6.88 11.45
N GLY A 179 -44.68 -6.85 10.99
CA GLY A 179 -45.72 -5.96 11.48
C GLY A 179 -46.68 -6.71 12.41
N SER A 180 -47.42 -5.99 13.24
CA SER A 180 -48.50 -6.56 14.04
C SER A 180 -49.82 -5.87 13.71
N ILE A 181 -50.89 -6.60 13.75
CA ILE A 181 -52.24 -6.11 13.63
C ILE A 181 -52.97 -6.43 14.95
N SER A 182 -53.55 -5.43 15.58
CA SER A 182 -54.46 -5.63 16.73
C SER A 182 -55.89 -5.50 16.24
N ILE A 183 -56.68 -6.52 16.45
CA ILE A 183 -58.05 -6.59 15.97
C ILE A 183 -59.03 -6.76 17.14
N ASN A 184 -59.93 -5.80 17.24
CA ASN A 184 -61.00 -5.82 18.22
C ASN A 184 -62.35 -5.85 17.51
N SER A 185 -63.38 -6.40 18.12
CA SER A 185 -64.78 -6.35 17.65
C SER A 185 -65.76 -6.21 18.77
N GLU A 186 -66.94 -5.71 18.47
CA GLU A 186 -68.09 -5.73 19.37
C GLU A 186 -69.30 -6.33 18.62
N PRO A 187 -69.84 -7.45 19.10
CA PRO A 187 -69.40 -8.25 20.25
C PRO A 187 -68.03 -8.90 20.02
N SER A 188 -67.32 -9.19 21.10
CA SER A 188 -66.05 -9.94 21.08
C SER A 188 -66.27 -11.39 20.66
N ASN A 189 -65.17 -12.15 20.48
CA ASN A 189 -65.14 -13.53 19.99
C ASN A 189 -65.61 -13.73 18.56
N ALA A 190 -65.52 -12.67 17.71
CA ALA A 190 -65.74 -12.82 16.28
C ALA A 190 -64.52 -13.50 15.64
N ILE A 191 -64.75 -14.37 14.67
CA ILE A 191 -63.70 -15.07 13.92
C ILE A 191 -62.92 -14.06 13.09
N ILE A 192 -61.60 -14.09 13.17
CA ILE A 192 -60.71 -13.28 12.37
C ILE A 192 -60.22 -14.09 11.18
N LEU A 193 -60.43 -13.54 9.97
CA LEU A 193 -59.88 -14.08 8.75
C LEU A 193 -58.82 -13.13 8.17
N ILE A 194 -57.62 -13.65 7.86
CA ILE A 194 -56.61 -12.97 7.09
C ILE A 194 -56.42 -13.77 5.80
N ASP A 195 -56.57 -13.13 4.67
CA ASP A 195 -56.52 -13.74 3.33
C ASP A 195 -57.42 -15.00 3.24
N ASN A 196 -58.65 -14.90 3.77
CA ASN A 196 -59.64 -15.98 3.87
C ASN A 196 -59.22 -17.20 4.76
N LYS A 197 -58.15 -17.07 5.52
CA LYS A 197 -57.70 -18.09 6.45
C LYS A 197 -58.03 -17.65 7.87
N GLU A 198 -58.70 -18.52 8.65
CA GLU A 198 -58.95 -18.27 10.04
C GLU A 198 -57.65 -18.24 10.86
N VAL A 199 -57.43 -17.14 11.62
CA VAL A 199 -56.24 -16.93 12.45
C VAL A 199 -56.53 -16.75 13.93
N GLY A 200 -57.83 -16.86 14.32
CA GLY A 200 -58.29 -16.78 15.70
C GLY A 200 -59.56 -15.95 15.87
N THR A 201 -59.82 -15.47 17.08
CA THR A 201 -60.98 -14.65 17.42
C THR A 201 -60.57 -13.35 18.11
N THR A 202 -61.44 -12.34 18.02
CA THR A 202 -61.26 -11.04 18.71
C THR A 202 -61.47 -11.13 20.21
N PRO A 203 -60.73 -10.33 21.03
CA PRO A 203 -59.58 -9.49 20.66
C PRO A 203 -58.30 -10.33 20.43
N LYS A 204 -57.44 -9.84 19.53
CA LYS A 204 -56.13 -10.46 19.25
C LYS A 204 -55.08 -9.41 18.99
#